data_3588ccdfb6a0605ddc10280ea74e669b
#
_entry.id   3588ccdfb6a0605ddc10280ea74e669b
#
_cell.length_a   1.000
_cell.length_b   1.000
_cell.length_c   1.000
_cell.angle_alpha   90.00
_cell.angle_beta   90.00
_cell.angle_gamma   90.00
#
_symmetry.space_group_name_H-M   'P 1'
#
loop_
_entity.id
_entity.type
_entity.pdbx_description
1 polymer ?
#
loop_
_entity_poly.entity_id
_entity_poly.type
_entity_poly.pdbx_seq_one_letter_code
_entity_poly.pdbx_strand_id
1 'polypeptide(L)'
;MEPLLHECGVAMIRLRKPLNYYQEKYGTWAYGMNKMFLLMNKQYNRGQQGAGIACVKLKASPGEDYMFRERAEGSGAISEVFDLANKGIASHPKEMKNNADYAYRHFSFAGELYTGHLRYSATGKTGMQYVHPFLRRNNWRAKNLAL
;
A
#
# COMPACT_ATOMS: atom_id res chain seq x y z
N MET A 1 18.54 19.93 -24.97
CA MET A 1 17.41 19.29 -24.24
C MET A 1 18.04 18.43 -23.15
N GLU A 2 17.87 18.77 -21.91
CA GLU A 2 18.33 17.93 -20.82
C GLU A 2 17.60 16.59 -20.88
N PRO A 3 18.27 15.45 -20.70
CA PRO A 3 17.62 14.18 -20.66
C PRO A 3 16.61 14.19 -19.48
N LEU A 4 15.39 13.76 -19.73
CA LEU A 4 14.41 13.52 -18.67
C LEU A 4 15.03 12.50 -17.70
N LEU A 5 15.50 12.99 -16.58
CA LEU A 5 15.95 12.13 -15.49
C LEU A 5 14.73 11.43 -14.90
N HIS A 6 14.72 10.10 -14.99
CA HIS A 6 13.72 9.31 -14.30
C HIS A 6 13.93 9.43 -12.80
N GLU A 7 12.88 9.72 -12.08
CA GLU A 7 12.87 9.85 -10.63
C GLU A 7 11.84 8.91 -10.04
N CYS A 8 12.01 8.57 -8.76
CA CYS A 8 11.03 7.79 -8.03
C CYS A 8 9.63 8.43 -8.06
N GLY A 9 8.60 7.60 -8.11
CA GLY A 9 7.22 8.02 -7.95
C GLY A 9 6.75 7.86 -6.50
N VAL A 10 5.96 8.81 -6.00
CA VAL A 10 5.34 8.74 -4.68
C VAL A 10 3.86 9.07 -4.80
N ALA A 11 3.03 8.32 -4.10
CA ALA A 11 1.61 8.58 -3.99
C ALA A 11 1.14 8.44 -2.54
N MET A 12 0.14 9.23 -2.16
CA MET A 12 -0.50 9.13 -0.86
C MET A 12 -2.00 9.35 -0.99
N ILE A 13 -2.77 8.54 -0.27
CA ILE A 13 -4.23 8.70 -0.16
C ILE A 13 -4.60 8.66 1.32
N ARG A 14 -5.36 9.63 1.76
CA ARG A 14 -6.05 9.60 3.04
C ARG A 14 -7.56 9.59 2.81
N LEU A 15 -8.22 8.54 3.29
CA LEU A 15 -9.67 8.46 3.35
C LEU A 15 -10.15 9.27 4.55
N ARG A 16 -11.05 10.22 4.30
CA ARG A 16 -11.59 11.12 5.34
C ARG A 16 -12.84 10.57 6.03
N LYS A 17 -13.42 9.52 5.45
CA LYS A 17 -14.59 8.83 5.96
C LYS A 17 -14.23 7.39 6.32
N PRO A 18 -15.01 6.71 7.17
CA PRO A 18 -14.80 5.29 7.46
C PRO A 18 -15.07 4.42 6.23
N LEU A 19 -14.55 3.20 6.23
CA LEU A 19 -14.61 2.31 5.06
C LEU A 19 -16.04 1.96 4.62
N ASN A 20 -16.98 1.88 5.54
CA ASN A 20 -18.40 1.62 5.22
C ASN A 20 -19.01 2.73 4.37
N TYR A 21 -18.61 3.99 4.55
CA TYR A 21 -19.05 5.08 3.68
C TYR A 21 -18.68 4.82 2.22
N TYR A 22 -17.45 4.36 1.98
CA TYR A 22 -16.97 4.07 0.62
C TYR A 22 -17.63 2.82 0.05
N GLN A 23 -17.90 1.83 0.89
CA GLN A 23 -18.63 0.63 0.49
C GLN A 23 -20.07 0.96 0.05
N GLU A 24 -20.78 1.79 0.79
CA GLU A 24 -22.13 2.22 0.45
C GLU A 24 -22.15 3.07 -0.83
N LYS A 25 -21.21 4.00 -0.96
CA LYS A 25 -21.16 4.95 -2.08
C LYS A 25 -20.58 4.35 -3.37
N TYR A 26 -19.58 3.51 -3.29
CA TYR A 26 -18.81 3.01 -4.44
C TYR A 26 -18.85 1.48 -4.59
N GLY A 27 -19.57 0.78 -3.72
CA GLY A 27 -19.73 -0.67 -3.79
C GLY A 27 -18.58 -1.48 -3.21
N THR A 28 -17.53 -0.83 -2.65
CA THR A 28 -16.37 -1.53 -2.08
C THR A 28 -15.70 -0.73 -0.98
N TRP A 29 -15.32 -1.42 0.09
CA TRP A 29 -14.46 -0.84 1.12
C TRP A 29 -13.03 -0.57 0.61
N ALA A 30 -12.59 -1.29 -0.42
CA ALA A 30 -11.25 -1.21 -0.99
C ALA A 30 -11.03 0.02 -1.90
N TYR A 31 -11.89 1.01 -1.82
CA TYR A 31 -11.81 2.23 -2.65
C TYR A 31 -10.42 2.89 -2.60
N GLY A 32 -9.83 3.03 -1.42
CA GLY A 32 -8.50 3.63 -1.24
C GLY A 32 -7.40 2.81 -1.93
N MET A 33 -7.42 1.48 -1.76
CA MET A 33 -6.49 0.57 -2.43
C MET A 33 -6.62 0.63 -3.95
N ASN A 34 -7.85 0.61 -4.46
CA ASN A 34 -8.10 0.70 -5.89
C ASN A 34 -7.59 2.02 -6.49
N LYS A 35 -7.77 3.13 -5.77
CA LYS A 35 -7.23 4.43 -6.18
C LYS A 35 -5.71 4.48 -6.11
N MET A 36 -5.10 3.87 -5.09
CA MET A 36 -3.64 3.76 -4.99
C MET A 36 -3.06 2.97 -6.16
N PHE A 37 -3.67 1.85 -6.52
CA PHE A 37 -3.27 1.08 -7.70
C PHE A 37 -3.27 1.93 -8.97
N LEU A 38 -4.34 2.69 -9.20
CA LEU A 38 -4.42 3.57 -10.38
C LEU A 38 -3.37 4.68 -10.36
N LEU A 39 -3.13 5.31 -9.20
CA LEU A 39 -2.11 6.36 -9.06
C LEU A 39 -0.70 5.82 -9.33
N MET A 40 -0.38 4.64 -8.81
CA MET A 40 0.93 4.01 -9.04
C MET A 40 1.12 3.62 -10.50
N ASN A 41 0.10 3.04 -11.14
CA ASN A 41 0.19 2.72 -12.58
C ASN A 41 0.36 3.97 -13.45
N LYS A 42 -0.25 5.09 -13.10
CA LYS A 42 -0.07 6.34 -13.82
C LYS A 42 1.35 6.90 -13.70
N GLN A 43 2.08 6.52 -12.67
CA GLN A 43 3.46 6.91 -12.44
C GLN A 43 4.48 5.82 -12.85
N TYR A 44 4.04 4.75 -13.48
CA TYR A 44 4.88 3.59 -13.82
C TYR A 44 6.18 3.98 -14.54
N ASN A 45 6.11 4.95 -15.44
CA ASN A 45 7.28 5.43 -16.19
C ASN A 45 8.34 6.10 -15.31
N ARG A 46 8.01 6.49 -14.09
CA ARG A 46 8.97 7.13 -13.16
C ARG A 46 9.82 6.12 -12.41
N GLY A 47 9.34 4.90 -12.21
CA GLY A 47 10.10 3.89 -11.49
C GLY A 47 9.62 2.48 -11.80
N GLN A 48 10.47 1.69 -12.45
CA GLN A 48 10.17 0.32 -12.90
C GLN A 48 11.06 -0.73 -12.23
N GLN A 49 11.82 -0.35 -11.21
CA GLN A 49 12.79 -1.26 -10.56
C GLN A 49 12.26 -1.83 -9.26
N GLY A 50 11.16 -1.34 -8.79
CA GLY A 50 10.49 -1.83 -7.61
C GLY A 50 9.31 -0.97 -7.22
N ALA A 51 8.43 -1.52 -6.42
CA ALA A 51 7.27 -0.83 -5.88
C ALA A 51 7.05 -1.24 -4.42
N GLY A 52 6.44 -0.35 -3.66
CA GLY A 52 6.03 -0.66 -2.31
C GLY A 52 4.79 0.12 -1.93
N ILE A 53 3.99 -0.48 -1.08
CA ILE A 53 2.81 0.17 -0.49
C ILE A 53 2.81 -0.02 1.02
N ALA A 54 2.22 0.93 1.70
CA ALA A 54 1.91 0.83 3.11
C ALA A 54 0.49 1.29 3.38
N CYS A 55 -0.09 0.73 4.42
CA CYS A 55 -1.40 1.10 4.94
C CYS A 55 -1.29 1.39 6.43
N VAL A 56 -1.94 2.46 6.87
CA VAL A 56 -2.09 2.79 8.28
C VAL A 56 -3.56 2.81 8.64
N LYS A 57 -3.92 2.05 9.67
CA LYS A 57 -5.25 2.06 10.27
C LYS A 57 -5.28 3.13 11.37
N LEU A 58 -5.92 4.26 11.10
CA LEU A 58 -5.92 5.41 12.01
C LEU A 58 -6.79 5.20 13.26
N LYS A 59 -7.69 4.23 13.21
CA LYS A 59 -8.64 3.89 14.29
C LYS A 59 -8.44 2.48 14.85
N ALA A 60 -7.22 1.93 14.70
CA ALA A 60 -6.89 0.66 15.33
C ALA A 60 -6.99 0.77 16.86
N SER A 61 -7.45 -0.30 17.49
CA SER A 61 -7.52 -0.37 18.95
C SER A 61 -6.13 -0.42 19.56
N PRO A 62 -5.95 0.08 20.80
CA PRO A 62 -4.67 -0.03 21.49
C PRO A 62 -4.17 -1.47 21.57
N GLY A 63 -2.91 -1.69 21.18
CA GLY A 63 -2.28 -3.02 21.17
C GLY A 63 -2.45 -3.80 19.88
N GLU A 64 -3.28 -3.34 18.94
CA GLU A 64 -3.41 -3.94 17.62
C GLU A 64 -2.35 -3.40 16.65
N ASP A 65 -2.00 -4.22 15.66
CA ASP A 65 -1.17 -3.78 14.54
C ASP A 65 -1.95 -2.76 13.68
N TYR A 66 -1.32 -1.63 13.41
CA TYR A 66 -1.95 -0.53 12.68
C TYR A 66 -1.18 -0.09 11.42
N MET A 67 0.05 -0.58 11.22
CA MET A 67 0.86 -0.31 10.03
C MET A 67 1.21 -1.61 9.30
N PHE A 68 0.97 -1.62 8.02
CA PHE A 68 1.22 -2.76 7.15
C PHE A 68 1.98 -2.31 5.91
N ARG A 69 2.86 -3.16 5.39
CA ARG A 69 3.72 -2.87 4.26
C ARG A 69 3.91 -4.10 3.39
N GLU A 70 3.88 -3.89 2.07
CA GLU A 70 4.34 -4.86 1.09
C GLU A 70 5.28 -4.18 0.08
N ARG A 71 6.24 -4.94 -0.44
CA ARG A 71 7.24 -4.48 -1.41
C ARG A 71 7.53 -5.57 -2.40
N ALA A 72 7.89 -5.18 -3.62
CA ALA A 72 8.32 -6.07 -4.68
C ALA A 72 9.37 -5.39 -5.57
N GLU A 73 10.14 -6.19 -6.30
CA GLU A 73 11.15 -5.73 -7.24
C GLU A 73 10.76 -6.01 -8.68
N GLY A 74 11.38 -5.27 -9.59
CA GLY A 74 11.25 -5.48 -11.03
C GLY A 74 10.07 -4.76 -11.66
N SER A 75 9.92 -4.93 -12.95
CA SER A 75 8.93 -4.23 -13.77
C SER A 75 7.48 -4.61 -13.47
N GLY A 76 7.23 -5.79 -12.92
CA GLY A 76 5.91 -6.27 -12.48
C GLY A 76 5.59 -5.95 -11.02
N ALA A 77 6.41 -5.15 -10.33
CA ALA A 77 6.32 -4.93 -8.90
C ALA A 77 4.98 -4.34 -8.45
N ILE A 78 4.35 -3.46 -9.24
CA ILE A 78 3.06 -2.88 -8.85
C ILE A 78 2.02 -3.99 -8.69
N SER A 79 1.82 -4.84 -9.68
CA SER A 79 0.86 -5.95 -9.62
C SER A 79 1.18 -6.90 -8.46
N GLU A 80 2.43 -7.27 -8.31
CA GLU A 80 2.89 -8.17 -7.24
C GLU A 80 2.61 -7.60 -5.84
N VAL A 81 2.86 -6.32 -5.63
CA VAL A 81 2.61 -5.65 -4.34
C VAL A 81 1.13 -5.67 -3.98
N PHE A 82 0.23 -5.44 -4.94
CA PHE A 82 -1.21 -5.48 -4.69
C PHE A 82 -1.73 -6.91 -4.50
N ASP A 83 -1.15 -7.89 -5.17
CA ASP A 83 -1.44 -9.31 -4.94
C ASP A 83 -1.02 -9.72 -3.51
N LEU A 84 0.16 -9.30 -3.06
CA LEU A 84 0.63 -9.53 -1.70
C LEU A 84 -0.28 -8.85 -0.65
N ALA A 85 -0.69 -7.61 -0.90
CA ALA A 85 -1.59 -6.87 0.00
C ALA A 85 -2.97 -7.53 0.13
N ASN A 86 -3.44 -8.20 -0.91
CA ASN A 86 -4.71 -8.92 -0.94
C ASN A 86 -4.59 -10.40 -0.56
N LYS A 87 -3.35 -10.87 -0.33
CA LYS A 87 -3.11 -12.26 0.06
C LYS A 87 -3.85 -12.60 1.35
N GLY A 88 -4.52 -13.73 1.34
CA GLY A 88 -5.31 -14.18 2.48
C GLY A 88 -6.78 -13.77 2.43
N ILE A 89 -7.16 -12.71 1.71
CA ILE A 89 -8.59 -12.32 1.59
C ILE A 89 -9.40 -13.47 0.96
N ALA A 90 -8.80 -14.18 0.01
CA ALA A 90 -9.46 -15.30 -0.68
C ALA A 90 -9.92 -16.43 0.26
N SER A 91 -9.23 -16.65 1.38
CA SER A 91 -9.56 -17.70 2.36
C SER A 91 -10.76 -17.37 3.26
N HIS A 92 -11.23 -16.12 3.24
CA HIS A 92 -12.38 -15.70 4.04
C HIS A 92 -13.72 -15.98 3.31
N PRO A 93 -14.84 -16.13 4.05
CA PRO A 93 -16.15 -16.33 3.46
C PRO A 93 -16.53 -15.19 2.49
N LYS A 94 -17.18 -15.52 1.40
CA LYS A 94 -17.53 -14.57 0.34
C LYS A 94 -18.32 -13.36 0.88
N GLU A 95 -19.26 -13.62 1.78
CA GLU A 95 -20.12 -12.60 2.41
C GLU A 95 -19.31 -11.59 3.24
N MET A 96 -18.19 -12.03 3.80
CA MET A 96 -17.32 -11.21 4.66
C MET A 96 -16.28 -10.39 3.86
N LYS A 97 -15.94 -10.84 2.66
CA LYS A 97 -14.93 -10.15 1.83
C LYS A 97 -15.33 -8.73 1.46
N ASN A 98 -16.63 -8.47 1.29
CA ASN A 98 -17.13 -7.13 1.00
C ASN A 98 -17.90 -6.52 2.16
N ASN A 99 -17.48 -6.79 3.39
CA ASN A 99 -17.99 -6.16 4.60
C ASN A 99 -16.93 -5.24 5.17
N ALA A 100 -17.20 -3.94 5.21
CA ALA A 100 -16.22 -2.93 5.60
C ALA A 100 -15.73 -3.09 7.04
N ASP A 101 -16.61 -3.38 7.98
CA ASP A 101 -16.27 -3.54 9.40
C ASP A 101 -15.46 -4.82 9.63
N TYR A 102 -15.80 -5.88 8.92
CA TYR A 102 -15.04 -7.12 8.95
C TYR A 102 -13.65 -6.92 8.32
N ALA A 103 -13.60 -6.29 7.14
CA ALA A 103 -12.35 -6.00 6.44
C ALA A 103 -11.40 -5.18 7.32
N TYR A 104 -11.91 -4.14 7.98
CA TYR A 104 -11.11 -3.29 8.86
C TYR A 104 -10.43 -4.09 9.98
N ARG A 105 -11.12 -5.08 10.54
CA ARG A 105 -10.59 -5.92 11.63
C ARG A 105 -9.68 -7.04 11.15
N HIS A 106 -9.90 -7.58 9.96
CA HIS A 106 -9.27 -8.83 9.53
C HIS A 106 -8.29 -8.69 8.36
N PHE A 107 -8.38 -7.62 7.55
CA PHE A 107 -7.51 -7.43 6.40
C PHE A 107 -6.49 -6.33 6.66
N SER A 108 -5.21 -6.65 6.46
CA SER A 108 -4.10 -5.75 6.75
C SER A 108 -4.19 -4.41 6.04
N PHE A 109 -4.60 -4.43 4.77
CA PHE A 109 -4.67 -3.22 3.94
C PHE A 109 -6.08 -2.59 3.88
N ALA A 110 -6.95 -2.91 4.81
CA ALA A 110 -8.23 -2.22 5.00
C ALA A 110 -8.06 -1.09 6.02
N GLY A 111 -7.58 0.04 5.62
CA GLY A 111 -7.32 1.20 6.48
C GLY A 111 -7.65 2.52 5.79
N GLU A 112 -7.26 3.63 6.41
CA GLU A 112 -7.63 4.97 5.94
C GLU A 112 -6.48 5.73 5.28
N LEU A 113 -5.22 5.39 5.57
CA LEU A 113 -4.06 6.06 5.01
C LEU A 113 -3.23 5.06 4.21
N TYR A 114 -2.94 5.43 2.97
CA TYR A 114 -2.12 4.64 2.07
C TYR A 114 -0.96 5.48 1.55
N THR A 115 0.22 4.88 1.46
CA THR A 115 1.37 5.44 0.76
C THR A 115 1.88 4.44 -0.27
N GLY A 116 2.33 4.94 -1.40
CA GLY A 116 2.90 4.14 -2.48
C GLY A 116 4.21 4.75 -2.97
N HIS A 117 5.15 3.91 -3.34
CA HIS A 117 6.45 4.31 -3.88
C HIS A 117 6.81 3.44 -5.08
N LEU A 118 7.31 4.10 -6.12
CA LEU A 118 7.91 3.46 -7.30
C LEU A 118 9.38 3.79 -7.33
N ARG A 119 10.21 2.75 -7.34
CA ARG A 119 11.65 2.92 -7.30
C ARG A 119 12.22 3.11 -8.69
N TYR A 120 13.03 4.14 -8.84
CA TYR A 120 14.04 4.30 -9.87
C TYR A 120 15.43 4.40 -9.23
N SER A 121 16.43 3.73 -9.78
CA SER A 121 17.81 3.81 -9.31
C SER A 121 18.70 4.40 -10.39
N ALA A 122 19.15 5.61 -10.18
CA ALA A 122 20.15 6.26 -11.06
C ALA A 122 21.51 5.57 -11.01
N THR A 123 21.82 4.84 -9.93
CA THR A 123 23.11 4.17 -9.71
C THR A 123 23.10 2.69 -10.11
N GLY A 124 21.97 2.17 -10.60
CA GLY A 124 21.85 0.76 -10.97
C GLY A 124 21.81 -0.22 -9.78
N LYS A 125 21.81 0.26 -8.53
CA LYS A 125 21.69 -0.60 -7.36
C LYS A 125 20.34 -1.28 -7.32
N THR A 126 20.34 -2.60 -7.27
CA THR A 126 19.15 -3.46 -7.19
C THR A 126 19.07 -4.13 -5.82
N GLY A 127 17.91 -4.62 -5.48
CA GLY A 127 17.67 -5.38 -4.24
C GLY A 127 16.52 -4.81 -3.42
N MET A 128 15.81 -5.71 -2.74
CA MET A 128 14.66 -5.37 -1.89
C MET A 128 15.02 -4.39 -0.77
N GLN A 129 16.28 -4.37 -0.33
CA GLN A 129 16.76 -3.44 0.69
C GLN A 129 16.68 -1.97 0.28
N TYR A 130 16.52 -1.68 -1.02
CA TYR A 130 16.40 -0.31 -1.53
C TYR A 130 14.95 0.08 -1.87
N VAL A 131 14.00 -0.84 -1.76
CA VAL A 131 12.60 -0.57 -2.10
C VAL A 131 11.86 0.03 -0.91
N HIS A 132 11.30 1.22 -1.08
CA HIS A 132 10.44 1.86 -0.09
C HIS A 132 9.00 1.29 -0.11
N PRO A 133 8.25 1.47 0.97
CA PRO A 133 8.59 2.13 2.22
C PRO A 133 9.44 1.24 3.14
N PHE A 134 10.26 1.88 3.96
CA PHE A 134 11.00 1.20 5.02
C PHE A 134 10.19 1.14 6.30
N LEU A 135 10.22 -0.01 6.96
CA LEU A 135 9.58 -0.22 8.26
C LEU A 135 10.66 -0.30 9.33
N ARG A 136 10.57 0.57 10.33
CA ARG A 136 11.39 0.52 11.52
C ARG A 136 10.57 -0.03 12.67
N ARG A 137 11.10 -1.03 13.35
CA ARG A 137 10.55 -1.54 14.61
C ARG A 137 11.49 -1.16 15.75
N ASN A 138 10.93 -0.74 16.87
CA ASN A 138 11.69 -0.57 18.11
C ASN A 138 11.35 -1.72 19.06
N ASN A 139 12.11 -1.80 20.18
CA ASN A 139 11.92 -2.83 21.19
C ASN A 139 10.58 -2.71 21.94
N TRP A 140 9.83 -1.64 21.71
CA TRP A 140 8.55 -1.33 22.35
C TRP A 140 7.35 -1.68 21.46
N ARG A 141 7.55 -2.49 20.45
CA ARG A 141 6.53 -2.84 19.44
C ARG A 141 5.98 -1.65 18.62
N ALA A 142 6.52 -0.45 18.78
CA ALA A 142 6.15 0.65 17.90
C ALA A 142 6.71 0.41 16.51
N LYS A 143 5.90 0.66 15.50
CA LYS A 143 6.29 0.59 14.11
C LYS A 143 6.33 2.00 13.55
N ASN A 144 7.47 2.39 12.99
CA ASN A 144 7.62 3.63 12.27
C ASN A 144 7.80 3.33 10.78
N LEU A 145 7.17 4.14 9.95
CA LEU A 145 7.23 4.01 8.49
C LEU A 145 8.02 5.18 7.92
N ALA A 146 8.93 4.89 6.99
CA ALA A 146 9.67 5.90 6.25
C ALA A 146 9.59 5.62 4.74
N LEU A 147 9.42 6.68 3.96
CA LEU A 147 9.44 6.70 2.49
C LEU A 147 10.74 7.29 1.96
#